data_d4293ad332db08080127df2df9c581c7
#
_entry.id   d4293ad332db08080127df2df9c581c7
#
_cell.length_a   1.000
_cell.length_b   1.000
_cell.length_c   1.000
_cell.angle_alpha   90.00
_cell.angle_beta   90.00
_cell.angle_gamma   90.00
#
_symmetry.space_group_name_H-M   'P 1'
#
loop_
_entity.id
_entity.type
_entity.pdbx_description
1 polymer ?
#
loop_
_entity_poly.entity_id
_entity_poly.type
_entity_poly.pdbx_seq_one_letter_code
_entity_poly.pdbx_strand_id
1 'polypeptide(L)'
;MTDEELVRRMQRGDMQAFDELYARYKNDAYRVACLITGNRADGEDLTQEAFVICARSIGSLKDGAKFRPWLLKTLSRAAWKYCRKTKRETPVAEFFETGEAESALSAVLRTDEQRRLYEALY
;
A
#
# COMPACT_ATOMS: atom_id res chain seq x y z
N MET A 1 -7.90 2.55 18.81
CA MET A 1 -7.86 3.85 18.10
C MET A 1 -8.13 3.63 16.63
N THR A 2 -8.98 4.45 16.03
CA THR A 2 -9.33 4.32 14.62
C THR A 2 -8.26 4.94 13.71
N ASP A 3 -8.26 4.54 12.44
CA ASP A 3 -7.37 5.15 11.44
C ASP A 3 -7.56 6.66 11.37
N GLU A 4 -8.82 7.11 11.42
CA GLU A 4 -9.15 8.53 11.38
C GLU A 4 -8.49 9.32 12.51
N GLU A 5 -8.53 8.78 13.72
CA GLU A 5 -7.88 9.41 14.88
C GLU A 5 -6.37 9.46 14.72
N LEU A 6 -5.76 8.36 14.24
CA LEU A 6 -4.32 8.30 14.00
C LEU A 6 -3.88 9.28 12.92
N VAL A 7 -4.65 9.39 11.84
CA VAL A 7 -4.37 10.35 10.77
C VAL A 7 -4.42 11.78 11.28
N ARG A 8 -5.43 12.12 12.08
CA ARG A 8 -5.53 13.46 12.68
C ARG A 8 -4.32 13.77 13.57
N ARG A 9 -3.86 12.80 14.35
CA ARG A 9 -2.68 12.96 15.20
C ARG A 9 -1.42 13.17 14.36
N MET A 10 -1.25 12.42 13.28
CA MET A 10 -0.14 12.61 12.34
C MET A 10 -0.16 14.01 11.73
N GLN A 11 -1.33 14.49 11.34
CA GLN A 11 -1.49 15.83 10.76
C GLN A 11 -1.10 16.93 11.74
N ARG A 12 -1.10 16.63 13.03
CA ARG A 12 -0.62 17.54 14.11
C ARG A 12 0.86 17.34 14.46
N GLY A 13 1.53 16.42 13.77
CA GLY A 13 2.95 16.16 14.00
C GLY A 13 3.27 15.01 14.96
N ASP A 14 2.28 14.22 15.34
CA ASP A 14 2.49 13.07 16.24
C ASP A 14 3.04 11.86 15.46
N MET A 15 4.34 11.63 15.57
CA MET A 15 4.99 10.53 14.86
C MET A 15 4.70 9.15 15.45
N GLN A 16 4.24 9.07 16.68
CA GLN A 16 3.81 7.79 17.26
C GLN A 16 2.58 7.25 16.56
N ALA A 17 1.70 8.14 16.10
CA ALA A 17 0.55 7.76 15.30
C ALA A 17 0.98 7.14 13.97
N PHE A 18 2.04 7.65 13.35
CA PHE A 18 2.61 7.06 12.14
C PHE A 18 3.11 5.64 12.39
N ASP A 19 3.85 5.43 13.48
CA ASP A 19 4.37 4.11 13.83
C ASP A 19 3.25 3.09 14.00
N GLU A 20 2.13 3.50 14.59
CA GLU A 20 0.97 2.64 14.78
C GLU A 20 0.27 2.32 13.44
N LEU A 21 0.10 3.29 12.56
CA LEU A 21 -0.44 3.06 11.23
C LEU A 21 0.48 2.15 10.40
N TYR A 22 1.77 2.37 10.49
CA TYR A 22 2.77 1.51 9.84
C TYR A 22 2.64 0.06 10.30
N ALA A 23 2.63 -0.16 11.62
CA ALA A 23 2.50 -1.50 12.18
C ALA A 23 1.19 -2.18 11.75
N ARG A 24 0.12 -1.39 11.63
CA ARG A 24 -1.21 -1.89 11.26
C ARG A 24 -1.28 -2.35 9.80
N TYR A 25 -0.63 -1.66 8.88
CA TYR A 25 -0.78 -1.87 7.44
C TYR A 25 0.46 -2.35 6.70
N LYS A 26 1.61 -2.43 7.34
CA LYS A 26 2.87 -2.81 6.67
C LYS A 26 2.80 -4.17 5.96
N ASN A 27 2.14 -5.15 6.58
CA ASN A 27 2.05 -6.48 6.00
C ASN A 27 1.14 -6.51 4.77
N ASP A 28 0.00 -5.83 4.82
CA ASP A 28 -0.91 -5.71 3.69
C ASP A 28 -0.23 -4.99 2.52
N ALA A 29 0.45 -3.89 2.80
CA ALA A 29 1.19 -3.13 1.79
C ALA A 29 2.31 -3.97 1.17
N TYR A 30 3.07 -4.67 2.00
CA TYR A 30 4.16 -5.53 1.53
C TYR A 30 3.65 -6.63 0.59
N ARG A 31 2.53 -7.27 0.93
CA ARG A 31 1.92 -8.31 0.09
C ARG A 31 1.54 -7.77 -1.28
N VAL A 32 0.91 -6.60 -1.32
CA VAL A 32 0.53 -5.94 -2.57
C VAL A 32 1.78 -5.61 -3.39
N ALA A 33 2.80 -5.05 -2.77
CA ALA A 33 4.03 -4.68 -3.44
C ALA A 33 4.74 -5.92 -4.02
N CYS A 34 4.82 -7.01 -3.27
CA CYS A 34 5.40 -8.27 -3.74
C CYS A 34 4.60 -8.88 -4.89
N LEU A 35 3.27 -8.78 -4.83
CA LEU A 35 2.39 -9.26 -5.89
C LEU A 35 2.65 -8.51 -7.20
N ILE A 36 2.80 -7.19 -7.12
CA ILE A 36 3.02 -6.35 -8.31
C ILE A 36 4.41 -6.56 -8.89
N THR A 37 5.44 -6.59 -8.05
CA THR A 37 6.83 -6.67 -8.51
C THR A 37 7.31 -8.10 -8.74
N GLY A 38 6.70 -9.09 -8.10
CA GLY A 38 7.16 -10.46 -8.13
C GLY A 38 8.47 -10.68 -7.38
N ASN A 39 8.90 -9.74 -6.53
CA ASN A 39 10.20 -9.77 -5.87
C ASN A 39 10.07 -9.22 -4.45
N ARG A 40 10.57 -9.98 -3.46
CA ARG A 40 10.48 -9.61 -2.04
C ARG A 40 11.29 -8.36 -1.69
N ALA A 41 12.49 -8.24 -2.22
CA ALA A 41 13.37 -7.10 -1.94
C ALA A 41 12.75 -5.81 -2.48
N ASP A 42 12.26 -5.84 -3.71
CA ASP A 42 11.59 -4.70 -4.32
C ASP A 42 10.28 -4.36 -3.59
N GLY A 43 9.54 -5.38 -3.18
CA GLY A 43 8.31 -5.20 -2.40
C GLY A 43 8.56 -4.49 -1.08
N GLU A 44 9.62 -4.84 -0.38
CA GLU A 44 10.01 -4.21 0.88
C GLU A 44 10.37 -2.73 0.67
N ASP A 45 11.21 -2.44 -0.32
CA ASP A 45 11.63 -1.08 -0.64
C ASP A 45 10.44 -0.19 -1.03
N LEU A 46 9.54 -0.72 -1.86
CA LEU A 46 8.35 0.01 -2.30
C LEU A 46 7.36 0.24 -1.16
N THR A 47 7.25 -0.71 -0.23
CA THR A 47 6.41 -0.53 0.95
C THR A 47 6.91 0.64 1.79
N GLN A 48 8.21 0.70 2.05
CA GLN A 48 8.81 1.81 2.80
C GLN A 48 8.64 3.14 2.07
N GLU A 49 8.88 3.15 0.76
CA GLU A 49 8.68 4.35 -0.07
C GLU A 49 7.24 4.86 0.00
N ALA A 50 6.26 3.97 -0.10
CA ALA A 50 4.85 4.33 -0.04
C ALA A 50 4.49 4.97 1.30
N PHE A 51 4.98 4.42 2.42
CA PHE A 51 4.74 5.00 3.73
C PHE A 51 5.41 6.37 3.89
N VAL A 52 6.61 6.55 3.35
CA VAL A 52 7.29 7.86 3.35
C VAL A 52 6.47 8.88 2.57
N ILE A 53 6.00 8.52 1.39
CA ILE A 53 5.15 9.40 0.57
C ILE A 53 3.87 9.78 1.34
N CYS A 54 3.22 8.79 1.94
CA CYS A 54 2.01 9.02 2.74
C CYS A 54 2.29 9.94 3.93
N ALA A 55 3.39 9.73 4.64
CA ALA A 55 3.75 10.60 5.76
C ALA A 55 3.96 12.05 5.34
N ARG A 56 4.62 12.27 4.19
CA ARG A 56 4.84 13.61 3.64
C ARG A 56 3.56 14.27 3.16
N SER A 57 2.60 13.47 2.69
CA SER A 57 1.36 13.95 2.06
C SER A 57 0.16 13.85 2.98
N ILE A 58 0.34 13.52 4.26
CA ILE A 58 -0.77 13.24 5.17
C ILE A 58 -1.73 14.41 5.30
N GLY A 59 -1.25 15.64 5.15
CA GLY A 59 -2.09 16.83 5.18
C GLY A 59 -3.09 16.91 4.04
N SER A 60 -2.87 16.19 2.95
CA SER A 60 -3.77 16.16 1.80
C SER A 60 -4.90 15.15 1.94
N LEU A 61 -4.82 14.24 2.91
CA LEU A 61 -5.87 13.24 3.14
C LEU A 61 -7.02 13.89 3.90
N LYS A 62 -8.14 14.10 3.22
CA LYS A 62 -9.31 14.79 3.81
C LYS A 62 -10.12 13.89 4.73
N ASP A 63 -10.23 12.61 4.41
CA ASP A 63 -10.96 11.64 5.21
C ASP A 63 -9.99 10.58 5.72
N GLY A 64 -9.60 10.69 6.99
CA GLY A 64 -8.65 9.78 7.63
C GLY A 64 -9.12 8.33 7.70
N ALA A 65 -10.44 8.10 7.67
CA ALA A 65 -11.00 6.76 7.62
C ALA A 65 -10.62 6.02 6.34
N LYS A 66 -10.18 6.74 5.31
CA LYS A 66 -9.75 6.19 4.03
C LYS A 66 -8.23 6.05 3.90
N PHE A 67 -7.52 6.01 5.01
CA PHE A 67 -6.07 5.85 4.99
C PHE A 67 -5.63 4.59 4.25
N ARG A 68 -6.25 3.45 4.53
CA ARG A 68 -5.88 2.18 3.90
C ARG A 68 -6.00 2.21 2.38
N PRO A 69 -7.15 2.57 1.76
CA PRO A 69 -7.24 2.65 0.30
C PRO A 69 -6.30 3.71 -0.28
N TRP A 70 -6.09 4.81 0.41
CA TRP A 70 -5.17 5.85 -0.03
C TRP A 70 -3.71 5.36 -0.04
N LEU A 71 -3.31 4.64 1.02
CA LEU A 71 -1.99 4.00 1.11
C LEU A 71 -1.79 2.99 -0.03
N LEU A 72 -2.76 2.10 -0.25
CA LEU A 72 -2.67 1.08 -1.29
C LEU A 72 -2.62 1.67 -2.69
N LYS A 73 -3.32 2.76 -2.92
CA LYS A 73 -3.27 3.52 -4.17
C LYS A 73 -1.88 4.12 -4.40
N THR A 74 -1.32 4.74 -3.38
CA THR A 74 0.03 5.31 -3.43
C THR A 74 1.07 4.23 -3.73
N LEU A 75 0.98 3.12 -3.02
CA LEU A 75 1.85 1.96 -3.21
C LEU A 75 1.74 1.40 -4.63
N SER A 76 0.52 1.22 -5.10
CA SER A 76 0.25 0.67 -6.43
C SER A 76 0.85 1.53 -7.53
N ARG A 77 0.72 2.84 -7.42
CA ARG A 77 1.31 3.79 -8.36
C ARG A 77 2.84 3.72 -8.37
N ALA A 78 3.44 3.65 -7.18
CA ALA A 78 4.89 3.55 -7.04
C ALA A 78 5.40 2.22 -7.60
N ALA A 79 4.74 1.13 -7.30
CA ALA A 79 5.11 -0.20 -7.77
C ALA A 79 4.95 -0.33 -9.29
N TRP A 80 3.86 0.20 -9.84
CA TRP A 80 3.63 0.19 -11.29
C TRP A 80 4.69 1.02 -12.03
N LYS A 81 4.99 2.21 -11.52
CA LYS A 81 6.04 3.07 -12.08
C LYS A 81 7.39 2.37 -12.06
N TYR A 82 7.70 1.67 -10.97
CA TYR A 82 8.90 0.86 -10.86
C TYR A 82 8.94 -0.25 -11.92
N CYS A 83 7.85 -0.99 -12.10
CA CYS A 83 7.77 -2.06 -13.09
C CYS A 83 7.95 -1.54 -14.52
N ARG A 84 7.37 -0.39 -14.85
CA ARG A 84 7.57 0.25 -16.16
C ARG A 84 9.03 0.65 -16.38
N LYS A 85 9.65 1.22 -15.38
CA LYS A 85 11.04 1.69 -15.45
C LYS A 85 12.01 0.52 -15.64
N THR A 86 11.75 -0.61 -14.99
CA THR A 86 12.59 -1.81 -15.09
C THR A 86 12.16 -2.76 -16.21
N LYS A 87 11.11 -2.43 -16.94
CA LYS A 87 10.51 -3.24 -18.00
C LYS A 87 10.09 -4.64 -17.54
N ARG A 88 9.74 -4.77 -16.27
CA ARG A 88 9.16 -6.01 -15.73
C ARG A 88 7.67 -6.00 -16.03
N GLU A 89 7.23 -6.92 -16.87
CA GLU A 89 5.82 -7.13 -17.13
C GLU A 89 5.29 -8.19 -16.15
N THR A 90 4.30 -7.81 -15.33
CA THR A 90 3.52 -8.75 -14.55
C THR A 90 2.06 -8.60 -14.97
N PRO A 91 1.25 -9.68 -14.93
CA PRO A 91 -0.18 -9.58 -15.25
C PRO A 91 -0.90 -8.52 -14.41
N VAL A 92 -0.42 -8.29 -13.19
CA VAL A 92 -0.99 -7.31 -12.27
C VAL A 92 -0.70 -5.88 -12.72
N ALA A 93 0.47 -5.64 -13.33
CA ALA A 93 0.83 -4.31 -13.84
C ALA A 93 -0.14 -3.84 -14.94
N GLU A 94 -0.66 -4.75 -15.77
CA GLU A 94 -1.67 -4.42 -16.78
C GLU A 94 -2.98 -3.92 -16.16
N PHE A 95 -3.38 -4.48 -15.01
CA PHE A 95 -4.56 -4.02 -14.29
C PHE A 95 -4.44 -2.56 -13.86
N PHE A 96 -3.25 -2.10 -13.52
CA PHE A 96 -3.04 -0.72 -13.09
C PHE A 96 -3.14 0.26 -14.25
N GLU A 97 -2.84 -0.16 -15.47
CA GLU A 97 -3.04 0.68 -16.65
C GLU A 97 -4.52 0.96 -16.93
N THR A 98 -5.40 0.01 -16.61
CA THR A 98 -6.84 0.13 -16.84
C THR A 98 -7.58 0.86 -15.71
N GLY A 99 -6.92 1.13 -14.59
CA GLY A 99 -7.53 1.79 -13.44
C GLY A 99 -8.45 0.91 -12.59
N GLU A 100 -8.57 -0.37 -12.93
CA GLU A 100 -9.42 -1.32 -12.20
C GLU A 100 -8.71 -2.00 -11.03
N ALA A 101 -7.39 -1.84 -10.95
CA ALA A 101 -6.55 -2.58 -10.02
C ALA A 101 -6.83 -2.27 -8.55
N GLU A 102 -7.22 -1.06 -8.22
CA GLU A 102 -7.48 -0.66 -6.83
C GLU A 102 -8.63 -1.46 -6.23
N SER A 103 -9.72 -1.61 -6.98
CA SER A 103 -10.86 -2.40 -6.53
C SER A 103 -10.50 -3.88 -6.41
N ALA A 104 -9.75 -4.41 -7.38
CA ALA A 104 -9.33 -5.79 -7.39
C ALA A 104 -8.41 -6.12 -6.22
N LEU A 105 -7.39 -5.28 -5.97
CA LEU A 105 -6.44 -5.48 -4.88
C LEU A 105 -7.08 -5.30 -3.51
N SER A 106 -7.97 -4.30 -3.36
CA SER A 106 -8.72 -4.12 -2.12
C SER A 106 -9.63 -5.33 -1.85
N ALA A 107 -10.26 -5.87 -2.87
CA ALA A 107 -11.08 -7.06 -2.75
C ALA A 107 -10.24 -8.29 -2.34
N VAL A 108 -9.08 -8.45 -2.95
CA VAL A 108 -8.13 -9.53 -2.63
C VAL A 108 -7.69 -9.48 -1.18
N LEU A 109 -7.39 -8.29 -0.65
CA LEU A 109 -6.93 -8.13 0.72
C LEU A 109 -8.05 -8.24 1.76
N ARG A 110 -9.32 -8.25 1.34
CA ARG A 110 -10.47 -8.38 2.25
C ARG A 110 -10.73 -9.81 2.71
N THR A 111 -10.31 -10.81 1.94
CA THR A 111 -10.56 -12.20 2.29
C THR A 111 -9.33 -12.80 2.95
N ASP A 112 -9.51 -13.38 4.15
CA ASP A 112 -8.44 -14.03 4.90
C ASP A 112 -7.82 -15.17 4.12
N GLU A 113 -8.62 -15.87 3.33
CA GLU A 113 -8.19 -16.99 2.50
C GLU A 113 -7.20 -16.54 1.44
N GLN A 114 -7.46 -15.43 0.78
CA GLN A 114 -6.57 -14.86 -0.21
C GLN A 114 -5.30 -14.31 0.41
N ARG A 115 -5.39 -13.71 1.61
CA ARG A 115 -4.23 -13.28 2.37
C ARG A 115 -3.30 -14.46 2.68
N ARG A 116 -3.86 -15.59 3.10
CA ARG A 116 -3.08 -16.82 3.37
C ARG A 116 -2.40 -17.34 2.12
N LEU A 117 -3.08 -17.25 0.98
CA LEU A 117 -2.50 -17.66 -0.28
C LEU A 117 -1.26 -16.82 -0.62
N TYR A 118 -1.33 -15.51 -0.45
CA TYR A 118 -0.19 -14.63 -0.68
C TYR A 118 0.94 -14.88 0.33
N GLU A 119 0.62 -15.14 1.58
CA GLU A 119 1.61 -15.50 2.59
C GLU A 119 2.36 -16.78 2.22
N ALA A 120 1.67 -17.76 1.66
CA ALA A 120 2.27 -19.01 1.23
C ALA A 120 3.17 -18.84 0.00
N LEU A 121 2.84 -17.87 -0.90
CA LEU A 121 3.61 -17.62 -2.10
C LEU A 121 4.84 -16.74 -1.85
N TYR A 122 4.79 -15.90 -0.86
CA TYR A 122 5.84 -14.95 -0.51
C TYR A 122 6.27 -15.10 0.95
#